data_990a0b2d3a0c4ac29e9898f59351acf5
#
_entry.id   990a0b2d3a0c4ac29e9898f59351acf5
#
_cell.length_a   1.000
_cell.length_b   1.000
_cell.length_c   1.000
_cell.angle_alpha   90.00
_cell.angle_beta   90.00
_cell.angle_gamma   90.00
#
_symmetry.space_group_name_H-M   'P 1'
#
loop_
_entity.id
_entity.type
_entity.pdbx_description
1 polymer ?
#
loop_
_entity_poly.entity_id
_entity_poly.type
_entity_poly.pdbx_seq_one_letter_code
_entity_poly.pdbx_strand_id
1 'polypeptide(L)'
;MKKYSQHKKPADGESRKLNSPVICYPNDTIKIPYWDNYQQARKELEKIDEVIIPPRDAKCFDVKAGYFFRIESIDGPQVGDLNLFNANNYKEKFYSGKTRALHGTHLSLKDQMWSTLPYLRPLATITYDTLDWYGFDKDLSLIHI
;
A
#
# COMPACT_ATOMS: atom_id res chain seq x y z
N MET A 1 -12.35 4.91 -24.12
CA MET A 1 -11.34 4.73 -23.04
C MET A 1 -10.39 5.91 -23.07
N LYS A 2 -10.44 6.82 -22.11
CA LYS A 2 -9.41 7.85 -21.94
C LYS A 2 -8.10 7.14 -21.55
N LYS A 3 -7.06 7.26 -22.36
CA LYS A 3 -5.71 6.83 -21.98
C LYS A 3 -5.28 7.71 -20.81
N TYR A 4 -5.24 7.14 -19.61
CA TYR A 4 -4.62 7.80 -18.47
C TYR A 4 -3.15 8.03 -18.80
N SER A 5 -2.72 9.29 -18.81
CA SER A 5 -1.31 9.59 -18.91
C SER A 5 -0.63 9.03 -17.66
N GLN A 6 0.35 8.16 -17.81
CA GLN A 6 1.22 7.80 -16.72
C GLN A 6 1.75 9.10 -16.11
N HIS A 7 1.53 9.30 -14.82
CA HIS A 7 2.06 10.48 -14.13
C HIS A 7 3.57 10.52 -14.32
N LYS A 8 4.03 11.53 -15.04
CA LYS A 8 5.44 11.69 -15.30
C LYS A 8 6.12 12.04 -13.96
N LYS A 9 7.16 11.29 -13.59
CA LYS A 9 7.98 11.59 -12.42
C LYS A 9 8.34 13.08 -12.41
N PRO A 10 8.02 13.84 -11.34
CA PRO A 10 8.38 15.24 -11.26
C PRO A 10 9.90 15.44 -11.20
N ALA A 11 10.36 16.63 -11.59
CA ALA A 11 11.79 16.93 -11.64
C ALA A 11 12.49 16.79 -10.29
N ASP A 12 11.76 17.00 -9.19
CA ASP A 12 12.24 16.89 -7.81
C ASP A 12 12.06 15.49 -7.19
N GLY A 13 11.59 14.51 -7.95
CA GLY A 13 11.31 13.17 -7.44
C GLY A 13 12.51 12.47 -6.79
N GLU A 14 13.73 12.73 -7.28
CA GLU A 14 14.93 12.17 -6.63
C GLU A 14 15.27 12.85 -5.32
N SER A 15 15.09 14.16 -5.22
CA SER A 15 15.35 14.89 -3.96
C SER A 15 14.37 14.50 -2.85
N ARG A 16 13.15 14.13 -3.19
CA ARG A 16 12.17 13.63 -2.22
C ARG A 16 12.58 12.31 -1.57
N LYS A 17 13.30 11.46 -2.31
CA LYS A 17 13.84 10.19 -1.78
C LYS A 17 14.96 10.37 -0.76
N LEU A 18 15.61 11.53 -0.73
CA LEU A 18 16.69 11.81 0.22
C LEU A 18 16.20 12.02 1.66
N ASN A 19 14.93 12.31 1.84
CA ASN A 19 14.31 12.45 3.15
C ASN A 19 13.83 11.08 3.64
N SER A 20 14.75 10.23 4.07
CA SER A 20 14.40 8.92 4.60
C SER A 20 13.75 9.04 5.98
N PRO A 21 12.62 8.36 6.22
CA PRO A 21 12.06 8.28 7.56
C PRO A 21 12.99 7.49 8.48
N VAL A 22 12.84 7.69 9.79
CA VAL A 22 13.53 6.84 10.76
C VAL A 22 12.98 5.43 10.66
N ILE A 23 13.82 4.49 10.28
CA ILE A 23 13.49 3.07 10.16
C ILE A 23 13.98 2.37 11.42
N CYS A 24 13.06 1.76 12.17
CA CYS A 24 13.40 1.05 13.41
C CYS A 24 14.08 -0.29 13.15
N TYR A 25 13.83 -0.87 11.99
CA TYR A 25 14.42 -2.14 11.55
C TYR A 25 14.95 -2.00 10.13
N PRO A 26 16.14 -2.55 9.81
CA PRO A 26 16.64 -2.59 8.43
C PRO A 26 15.65 -3.30 7.50
N ASN A 27 15.55 -2.82 6.27
CA ASN A 27 14.59 -3.36 5.28
C ASN A 27 14.81 -4.85 4.93
N ASP A 28 16.01 -5.36 5.15
CA ASP A 28 16.37 -6.77 4.94
C ASP A 28 16.00 -7.68 6.12
N THR A 29 15.61 -7.11 7.26
CA THR A 29 15.23 -7.86 8.47
C THR A 29 13.96 -8.66 8.25
N ILE A 30 13.02 -8.14 7.45
CA ILE A 30 11.73 -8.78 7.17
C ILE A 30 11.77 -9.37 5.77
N LYS A 31 11.96 -10.67 5.69
CA LYS A 31 11.91 -11.38 4.41
C LYS A 31 10.47 -11.57 3.96
N ILE A 32 10.21 -11.26 2.70
CA ILE A 32 8.93 -11.54 2.06
C ILE A 32 9.03 -12.92 1.44
N PRO A 33 8.34 -13.92 1.98
CA PRO A 33 8.32 -15.23 1.38
C PRO A 33 7.64 -15.17 0.01
N TYR A 34 8.12 -15.96 -0.93
CA TYR A 34 7.50 -16.14 -2.24
C TYR A 34 7.39 -14.88 -3.11
N TRP A 35 8.29 -13.92 -2.97
CA TRP A 35 8.26 -12.69 -3.78
C TRP A 35 8.20 -12.94 -5.27
N ASP A 36 9.00 -13.88 -5.78
CA ASP A 36 9.03 -14.22 -7.20
C ASP A 36 7.71 -14.83 -7.66
N ASN A 37 7.04 -15.60 -6.80
CA ASN A 37 5.72 -16.14 -7.08
C ASN A 37 4.67 -15.02 -7.20
N TYR A 38 4.74 -14.00 -6.35
CA TYR A 38 3.85 -12.83 -6.47
C TYR A 38 4.07 -12.08 -7.78
N GLN A 39 5.33 -11.89 -8.17
CA GLN A 39 5.66 -11.21 -9.43
C GLN A 39 5.24 -12.04 -10.65
N GLN A 40 5.35 -13.35 -10.59
CA GLN A 40 4.87 -14.23 -11.64
C GLN A 40 3.34 -14.20 -11.74
N ALA A 41 2.64 -14.38 -10.63
CA ALA A 41 1.17 -14.34 -10.59
C ALA A 41 0.61 -13.03 -11.13
N ARG A 42 1.26 -11.88 -10.84
CA ARG A 42 0.82 -10.58 -11.35
C ARG A 42 0.74 -10.48 -12.88
N LYS A 43 1.52 -11.26 -13.61
CA LYS A 43 1.53 -11.22 -15.09
C LYS A 43 0.28 -11.87 -15.70
N GLU A 44 -0.40 -12.69 -14.92
CA GLU A 44 -1.52 -13.54 -15.37
C GLU A 44 -2.84 -13.19 -14.65
N LEU A 45 -2.90 -12.00 -14.02
CA LEU A 45 -4.09 -11.58 -13.30
C LEU A 45 -5.25 -11.26 -14.22
N GLU A 46 -6.40 -11.84 -13.90
CA GLU A 46 -7.67 -11.48 -14.50
C GLU A 46 -8.48 -10.60 -13.54
N LYS A 47 -9.10 -9.55 -14.07
CA LYS A 47 -9.98 -8.70 -13.30
C LYS A 47 -11.31 -9.41 -13.09
N ILE A 48 -11.65 -9.67 -11.83
CA ILE A 48 -12.89 -10.36 -11.45
C ILE A 48 -13.98 -9.41 -10.96
N ASP A 49 -13.61 -8.25 -10.43
CA ASP A 49 -14.56 -7.28 -9.89
C ASP A 49 -13.97 -5.85 -9.90
N GLU A 50 -14.83 -4.85 -9.76
CA GLU A 50 -14.47 -3.45 -9.66
C GLU A 50 -15.44 -2.69 -8.77
N VAL A 51 -14.93 -1.94 -7.83
CA VAL A 51 -15.68 -1.06 -6.95
C VAL A 51 -15.24 0.38 -7.19
N ILE A 52 -16.15 1.22 -7.68
CA ILE A 52 -15.90 2.66 -7.83
C ILE A 52 -16.36 3.36 -6.55
N ILE A 53 -15.47 4.14 -5.96
CA ILE A 53 -15.73 4.93 -4.76
C ILE A 53 -15.79 6.40 -5.17
N PRO A 54 -16.98 7.02 -5.11
CA PRO A 54 -17.12 8.45 -5.38
C PRO A 54 -16.38 9.30 -4.32
N PRO A 55 -16.05 10.56 -4.65
CA PRO A 55 -15.51 11.49 -3.66
C PRO A 55 -16.41 11.62 -2.42
N ARG A 56 -15.81 11.63 -1.24
CA ARG A 56 -16.48 11.73 0.07
C ARG A 56 -17.36 10.52 0.43
N ASP A 57 -17.11 9.37 -0.18
CA ASP A 57 -17.79 8.11 0.09
C ASP A 57 -16.78 7.04 0.54
N ALA A 58 -17.30 5.94 1.07
CA ALA A 58 -16.56 4.76 1.45
C ALA A 58 -17.28 3.50 1.00
N LYS A 59 -16.51 2.50 0.60
CA LYS A 59 -17.01 1.18 0.23
C LYS A 59 -16.20 0.10 0.93
N CYS A 60 -16.87 -1.01 1.21
CA CYS A 60 -16.22 -2.22 1.69
C CYS A 60 -16.31 -3.29 0.61
N PHE A 61 -15.28 -4.11 0.52
CA PHE A 61 -15.25 -5.28 -0.35
C PHE A 61 -14.40 -6.39 0.27
N ASP A 62 -14.66 -7.61 -0.08
CA ASP A 62 -13.95 -8.77 0.42
C ASP A 62 -12.89 -9.23 -0.59
N VAL A 63 -11.68 -9.51 -0.08
CA VAL A 63 -10.59 -10.08 -0.86
C VAL A 63 -10.18 -11.41 -0.23
N LYS A 64 -10.29 -12.49 -0.96
CA LYS A 64 -9.87 -13.81 -0.49
C LYS A 64 -8.35 -13.89 -0.33
N ALA A 65 -7.87 -14.69 0.62
CA ALA A 65 -6.45 -14.93 0.76
C ALA A 65 -5.84 -15.46 -0.56
N GLY A 66 -4.71 -14.89 -0.95
CA GLY A 66 -4.03 -15.21 -2.21
C GLY A 66 -4.53 -14.42 -3.43
N TYR A 67 -5.58 -13.62 -3.28
CA TYR A 67 -6.03 -12.72 -4.33
C TYR A 67 -5.29 -11.38 -4.27
N PHE A 68 -5.32 -10.66 -5.39
CA PHE A 68 -4.77 -9.32 -5.50
C PHE A 68 -5.90 -8.30 -5.56
N PHE A 69 -5.68 -7.14 -4.98
CA PHE A 69 -6.51 -5.96 -5.21
C PHE A 69 -5.64 -4.78 -5.63
N ARG A 70 -6.20 -3.90 -6.40
CA ARG A 70 -5.54 -2.69 -6.88
C ARG A 70 -6.37 -1.46 -6.50
N ILE A 71 -5.71 -0.47 -5.96
CA ILE A 71 -6.29 0.85 -5.74
C ILE A 71 -5.76 1.76 -6.83
N GLU A 72 -6.65 2.49 -7.48
CA GLU A 72 -6.31 3.34 -8.62
C GLU A 72 -7.06 4.67 -8.53
N SER A 73 -6.33 5.77 -8.68
CA SER A 73 -6.92 7.10 -8.83
C SER A 73 -7.42 7.26 -10.26
N ILE A 74 -8.72 7.55 -10.44
CA ILE A 74 -9.37 7.58 -11.75
C ILE A 74 -9.27 8.96 -12.40
N ASP A 75 -9.58 10.02 -11.66
CA ASP A 75 -9.75 11.38 -12.18
C ASP A 75 -8.63 12.34 -11.72
N GLY A 76 -7.42 11.86 -11.55
CA GLY A 76 -6.27 12.69 -11.16
C GLY A 76 -5.85 12.48 -9.70
N PRO A 77 -5.05 13.39 -9.13
CA PRO A 77 -4.52 13.24 -7.77
C PRO A 77 -5.65 13.23 -6.74
N GLN A 78 -5.77 12.12 -6.03
CA GLN A 78 -6.74 11.94 -4.98
C GLN A 78 -6.10 11.23 -3.78
N VAL A 79 -6.65 11.44 -2.61
CA VAL A 79 -6.26 10.75 -1.38
C VAL A 79 -7.38 9.81 -0.98
N GLY A 80 -7.01 8.58 -0.64
CA GLY A 80 -7.94 7.58 -0.13
C GLY A 80 -7.37 6.90 1.11
N ASP A 81 -8.22 6.66 2.09
CA ASP A 81 -7.87 5.91 3.29
C ASP A 81 -8.17 4.43 3.10
N LEU A 82 -7.20 3.57 3.37
CA LEU A 82 -7.34 2.13 3.32
C LEU A 82 -7.30 1.53 4.71
N ASN A 83 -8.33 0.76 5.04
CA ASN A 83 -8.37 -0.08 6.22
C ASN A 83 -8.54 -1.55 5.81
N LEU A 84 -7.78 -2.44 6.45
CA LEU A 84 -7.86 -3.88 6.24
C LEU A 84 -8.32 -4.57 7.52
N PHE A 85 -9.23 -5.51 7.37
CA PHE A 85 -9.74 -6.35 8.45
C PHE A 85 -9.63 -7.81 8.04
N ASN A 86 -9.33 -8.68 8.98
CA ASN A 86 -9.51 -10.11 8.77
C ASN A 86 -11.01 -10.43 8.77
N ALA A 87 -11.55 -10.88 7.63
CA ALA A 87 -12.98 -11.17 7.47
C ALA A 87 -13.49 -12.25 8.44
N ASN A 88 -12.64 -13.14 8.92
CA ASN A 88 -12.97 -14.17 9.89
C ASN A 88 -12.87 -13.67 11.35
N ASN A 89 -12.24 -12.51 11.58
CA ASN A 89 -12.04 -11.95 12.91
C ASN A 89 -11.75 -10.45 12.84
N TYR A 90 -12.76 -9.62 12.92
CA TYR A 90 -12.64 -8.15 12.83
C TYR A 90 -11.83 -7.49 13.96
N LYS A 91 -11.49 -8.23 15.02
CA LYS A 91 -10.54 -7.74 16.04
C LYS A 91 -9.11 -7.67 15.48
N GLU A 92 -8.81 -8.45 14.47
CA GLU A 92 -7.57 -8.38 13.72
C GLU A 92 -7.71 -7.43 12.55
N LYS A 93 -7.10 -6.28 12.64
CA LYS A 93 -7.17 -5.21 11.63
C LYS A 93 -5.80 -4.62 11.37
N PHE A 94 -5.67 -3.88 10.30
CA PHE A 94 -4.45 -3.15 9.98
C PHE A 94 -4.01 -2.23 11.11
N TYR A 95 -2.73 -2.29 11.43
CA TYR A 95 -2.10 -1.46 12.46
C TYR A 95 -0.98 -0.60 11.85
N SER A 96 -1.31 0.63 11.50
CA SER A 96 -0.39 1.56 10.87
C SER A 96 0.85 1.84 11.73
N GLY A 97 0.69 1.98 13.05
CA GLY A 97 1.79 2.25 13.96
C GLY A 97 2.89 1.20 13.91
N LYS A 98 2.55 -0.08 13.95
CA LYS A 98 3.53 -1.16 13.84
C LYS A 98 4.10 -1.28 12.43
N THR A 99 3.25 -1.16 11.43
CA THR A 99 3.67 -1.20 10.03
C THR A 99 4.70 -0.11 9.73
N ARG A 100 4.46 1.10 10.19
CA ARG A 100 5.40 2.23 10.01
C ARG A 100 6.70 2.05 10.79
N ALA A 101 6.65 1.44 11.96
CA ALA A 101 7.85 1.12 12.73
C ALA A 101 8.74 0.08 12.01
N LEU A 102 8.15 -0.81 11.22
CA LEU A 102 8.86 -1.85 10.47
C LEU A 102 9.36 -1.37 9.11
N HIS A 103 8.57 -0.57 8.40
CA HIS A 103 8.80 -0.24 6.99
C HIS A 103 9.05 1.26 6.73
N GLY A 104 8.85 2.10 7.73
CA GLY A 104 8.92 3.56 7.57
C GLY A 104 7.55 4.20 7.36
N THR A 105 7.55 5.52 7.21
CA THR A 105 6.32 6.31 7.17
C THR A 105 5.51 6.07 5.89
N HIS A 106 6.18 6.01 4.75
CA HIS A 106 5.57 5.74 3.45
C HIS A 106 5.83 4.30 3.05
N LEU A 107 4.76 3.54 2.95
CA LEU A 107 4.83 2.17 2.47
C LEU A 107 5.03 2.16 0.96
N SER A 108 5.85 1.24 0.49
CA SER A 108 6.17 1.08 -0.92
C SER A 108 6.30 -0.40 -1.29
N LEU A 109 6.87 -0.64 -2.45
CA LEU A 109 7.07 -1.97 -2.99
C LEU A 109 7.80 -2.89 -1.99
N LYS A 110 7.27 -4.09 -1.80
CA LYS A 110 7.68 -5.13 -0.85
C LYS A 110 7.25 -4.92 0.60
N ASP A 111 6.75 -3.77 0.97
CA ASP A 111 6.29 -3.55 2.33
C ASP A 111 5.03 -4.36 2.64
N GLN A 112 4.89 -4.74 3.89
CA GLN A 112 3.79 -5.54 4.38
C GLN A 112 2.93 -4.73 5.34
N MET A 113 1.62 -4.81 5.18
CA MET A 113 0.64 -4.20 6.07
C MET A 113 0.33 -5.14 7.23
N TRP A 114 0.79 -4.80 8.42
CA TRP A 114 0.73 -5.65 9.60
C TRP A 114 -0.53 -5.44 10.41
N SER A 115 -1.01 -6.52 11.02
CA SER A 115 -2.19 -6.51 11.88
C SER A 115 -1.89 -6.07 13.31
N THR A 116 -2.98 -5.78 14.05
CA THR A 116 -2.96 -5.43 15.47
C THR A 116 -2.45 -6.56 16.36
N LEU A 117 -1.97 -6.19 17.57
CA LEU A 117 -1.72 -7.14 18.65
C LEU A 117 -3.03 -7.82 19.06
N PRO A 118 -2.98 -9.10 19.49
CA PRO A 118 -1.81 -9.95 19.66
C PRO A 118 -1.37 -10.69 18.40
N TYR A 119 -2.02 -10.48 17.26
CA TYR A 119 -1.82 -11.29 16.04
C TYR A 119 -0.49 -10.96 15.33
N LEU A 120 -0.17 -9.70 15.13
CA LEU A 120 1.07 -9.19 14.50
C LEU A 120 1.54 -10.03 13.31
N ARG A 121 0.72 -10.11 12.29
CA ARG A 121 1.04 -10.82 11.04
C ARG A 121 0.67 -9.97 9.82
N PRO A 122 1.29 -10.22 8.66
CA PRO A 122 0.95 -9.51 7.45
C PRO A 122 -0.48 -9.83 6.99
N LEU A 123 -1.27 -8.77 6.74
CA LEU A 123 -2.59 -8.88 6.09
C LEU A 123 -2.47 -8.75 4.58
N ALA A 124 -1.55 -7.90 4.10
CA ALA A 124 -1.29 -7.68 2.70
C ALA A 124 0.18 -7.35 2.46
N THR A 125 0.65 -7.58 1.24
CA THR A 125 1.99 -7.20 0.76
C THR A 125 1.85 -6.33 -0.47
N ILE A 126 2.57 -5.21 -0.52
CA ILE A 126 2.58 -4.31 -1.67
C ILE A 126 3.45 -4.94 -2.77
N THR A 127 2.82 -5.36 -3.85
CA THR A 127 3.50 -6.02 -4.97
C THR A 127 3.75 -5.12 -6.16
N TYR A 128 3.14 -3.94 -6.17
CA TYR A 128 3.31 -2.93 -7.21
C TYR A 128 2.96 -1.55 -6.68
N ASP A 129 3.75 -0.58 -7.04
CA ASP A 129 3.56 0.82 -6.68
C ASP A 129 4.00 1.70 -7.85
N THR A 130 3.15 2.60 -8.29
CA THR A 130 3.46 3.58 -9.35
C THR A 130 4.02 4.88 -8.78
N LEU A 131 4.03 5.02 -7.47
CA LEU A 131 4.51 6.19 -6.73
C LEU A 131 5.78 5.88 -5.92
N ASP A 132 6.49 4.80 -6.26
CA ASP A 132 7.73 4.39 -5.58
C ASP A 132 8.83 5.47 -5.57
N TRP A 133 8.73 6.42 -6.49
CA TRP A 133 9.60 7.59 -6.59
C TRP A 133 9.22 8.74 -5.64
N TYR A 134 8.01 8.72 -5.07
CA TYR A 134 7.48 9.85 -4.30
C TYR A 134 8.30 10.09 -3.02
N GLY A 135 8.67 9.01 -2.33
CA GLY A 135 9.44 9.08 -1.10
C GLY A 135 8.71 9.81 0.04
N PHE A 136 9.47 10.20 1.06
CA PHE A 136 8.95 10.96 2.19
C PHE A 136 8.85 12.45 1.83
N ASP A 137 7.66 13.00 1.95
CA ASP A 137 7.43 14.43 1.85
C ASP A 137 7.27 15.01 3.27
N LYS A 138 8.19 15.88 3.67
CA LYS A 138 8.20 16.50 4.98
C LYS A 138 6.98 17.38 5.24
N ASP A 139 6.36 17.86 4.17
CA ASP A 139 5.17 18.70 4.23
C ASP A 139 3.88 17.87 4.31
N LEU A 140 3.98 16.57 4.12
CA LEU A 140 2.86 15.65 4.26
C LEU A 140 2.65 15.29 5.73
N SER A 141 1.74 15.97 6.38
CA SER A 141 1.35 15.65 7.75
C SER A 141 0.43 14.43 7.78
N LEU A 142 0.95 13.29 8.24
CA LEU A 142 0.15 12.09 8.52
C LEU A 142 -0.45 12.09 9.94
N ILE A 143 -0.37 13.20 10.65
CA ILE A 143 -0.89 13.32 12.02
C ILE A 143 -2.41 13.45 12.03
N HIS A 144 -3.01 13.76 10.90
CA HIS A 144 -4.44 13.97 10.75
C HIS A 144 -5.20 12.78 10.11
N ILE A 145 -4.58 11.63 10.06
CA ILE A 145 -5.23 10.39 9.61
C ILE A 145 -5.72 9.60 10.82
#